data_04f5921a3f2ad5fac4e3870e1c786e1a
#
_entry.id   04f5921a3f2ad5fac4e3870e1c786e1a
#
_cell.length_a   1.000
_cell.length_b   1.000
_cell.length_c   1.000
_cell.angle_alpha   90.00
_cell.angle_beta   90.00
_cell.angle_gamma   90.00
#
_symmetry.space_group_name_H-M   'P 1'
#
loop_
_entity.id
_entity.type
_entity.pdbx_description
1 polymer ?
#
loop_
_entity_poly.entity_id
_entity_poly.type
_entity_poly.pdbx_seq_one_letter_code
_entity_poly.pdbx_strand_id
1 'polypeptide(L)'
;MEEIKSMKDKKGAGARSKTRMFIPVVIAIVIILAACIINMPANKAKLVLNLWHDDFEANSISALQNSNADDKLHGVRLDGIFKSQASESDETGIVQYTVNAYGLPSAGAYYGFYYSPDDEPAAYQNIDCRLMEDGDNRWSWNKDGASGVTYKICDKFYYYKAVL
;
A
#
# COMPACT_ATOMS: atom_id res chain seq x y z
N MET A 1 -20.50 -64.99 -17.39
CA MET A 1 -19.88 -64.38 -16.16
C MET A 1 -18.76 -63.38 -16.51
N GLU A 2 -18.36 -63.24 -17.76
CA GLU A 2 -17.30 -62.28 -18.21
C GLU A 2 -17.81 -60.88 -18.55
N GLU A 3 -19.06 -60.73 -18.97
CA GLU A 3 -19.61 -59.42 -19.36
C GLU A 3 -19.83 -58.43 -18.20
N ILE A 4 -20.05 -58.92 -16.98
CA ILE A 4 -20.29 -58.10 -15.81
C ILE A 4 -18.97 -57.46 -15.27
N LYS A 5 -17.81 -58.08 -15.57
CA LYS A 5 -16.49 -57.54 -15.20
C LYS A 5 -16.05 -56.36 -16.05
N SER A 6 -16.45 -56.33 -17.34
CA SER A 6 -16.11 -55.25 -18.25
C SER A 6 -16.85 -53.94 -17.99
N MET A 7 -18.02 -53.97 -17.36
CA MET A 7 -18.79 -52.76 -17.05
C MET A 7 -18.31 -52.03 -15.80
N LYS A 8 -17.62 -52.70 -14.87
CA LYS A 8 -17.11 -52.08 -13.61
C LYS A 8 -15.85 -51.23 -13.83
N ASP A 9 -15.01 -51.63 -14.80
CA ASP A 9 -13.75 -50.93 -15.02
C ASP A 9 -13.91 -49.63 -15.82
N LYS A 10 -14.99 -49.43 -16.60
CA LYS A 10 -15.26 -48.19 -17.34
C LYS A 10 -15.78 -47.00 -16.46
N LYS A 11 -16.35 -47.28 -15.28
CA LYS A 11 -16.85 -46.19 -14.40
C LYS A 11 -15.77 -45.51 -13.54
N GLY A 12 -14.60 -46.14 -13.36
CA GLY A 12 -13.52 -45.58 -12.54
C GLY A 12 -12.59 -44.59 -13.25
N ALA A 13 -12.46 -44.69 -14.57
CA ALA A 13 -11.51 -43.89 -15.33
C ALA A 13 -11.97 -42.42 -15.59
N GLY A 14 -13.27 -42.19 -15.67
CA GLY A 14 -13.80 -40.85 -15.98
C GLY A 14 -13.79 -39.86 -14.81
N ALA A 15 -13.88 -40.37 -13.56
CA ALA A 15 -13.89 -39.51 -12.37
C ALA A 15 -12.49 -39.00 -11.98
N ARG A 16 -11.45 -39.81 -12.20
CA ARG A 16 -10.06 -39.43 -11.88
C ARG A 16 -9.48 -38.34 -12.84
N SER A 17 -9.98 -38.25 -14.06
CA SER A 17 -9.52 -37.26 -15.04
C SER A 17 -10.04 -35.84 -14.72
N LYS A 18 -11.28 -35.73 -14.29
CA LYS A 18 -11.89 -34.41 -13.96
C LYS A 18 -11.24 -33.77 -12.72
N THR A 19 -10.99 -34.53 -11.68
CA THR A 19 -10.37 -34.04 -10.43
C THR A 19 -8.93 -33.55 -10.66
N ARG A 20 -8.17 -34.19 -11.54
CA ARG A 20 -6.79 -33.77 -11.87
C ARG A 20 -6.72 -32.44 -12.60
N MET A 21 -7.77 -32.06 -13.32
CA MET A 21 -7.83 -30.80 -14.07
C MET A 21 -8.30 -29.62 -13.19
N PHE A 22 -9.04 -29.89 -12.10
CA PHE A 22 -9.52 -28.86 -11.17
C PHE A 22 -8.43 -28.30 -10.27
N ILE A 23 -7.47 -29.13 -9.85
CA ILE A 23 -6.40 -28.71 -8.93
C ILE A 23 -5.55 -27.57 -9.52
N PRO A 24 -4.99 -27.64 -10.75
CA PRO A 24 -4.19 -26.55 -11.31
C PRO A 24 -5.01 -25.27 -11.54
N VAL A 25 -6.29 -25.40 -11.86
CA VAL A 25 -7.18 -24.23 -12.02
C VAL A 25 -7.40 -23.53 -10.68
N VAL A 26 -7.64 -24.26 -9.61
CA VAL A 26 -7.79 -23.70 -8.27
C VAL A 26 -6.50 -23.02 -7.82
N ILE A 27 -5.33 -23.65 -8.03
CA ILE A 27 -4.03 -23.06 -7.72
C ILE A 27 -3.82 -21.77 -8.49
N ALA A 28 -4.13 -21.75 -9.80
CA ALA A 28 -4.00 -20.53 -10.62
C ALA A 28 -4.90 -19.39 -10.08
N ILE A 29 -6.15 -19.70 -9.72
CA ILE A 29 -7.07 -18.71 -9.13
C ILE A 29 -6.51 -18.16 -7.82
N VAL A 30 -6.00 -19.02 -6.93
CA VAL A 30 -5.40 -18.59 -5.66
C VAL A 30 -4.19 -17.69 -5.89
N ILE A 31 -3.33 -18.01 -6.84
CA ILE A 31 -2.16 -17.18 -7.20
C ILE A 31 -2.62 -15.82 -7.73
N ILE A 32 -3.62 -15.78 -8.60
CA ILE A 32 -4.16 -14.52 -9.14
C ILE A 32 -4.76 -13.66 -8.02
N LEU A 33 -5.55 -14.25 -7.13
CA LEU A 33 -6.13 -13.54 -5.99
C LEU A 33 -5.04 -13.01 -5.05
N ALA A 34 -4.03 -13.80 -4.73
CA ALA A 34 -2.91 -13.36 -3.92
C ALA A 34 -2.15 -12.20 -4.58
N ALA A 35 -1.90 -12.28 -5.90
CA ALA A 35 -1.28 -11.20 -6.65
C ALA A 35 -2.13 -9.93 -6.63
N CYS A 36 -3.46 -10.03 -6.78
CA CYS A 36 -4.36 -8.88 -6.68
C CYS A 36 -4.31 -8.22 -5.30
N ILE A 37 -4.33 -9.02 -4.23
CA ILE A 37 -4.27 -8.51 -2.85
C ILE A 37 -2.95 -7.80 -2.56
N ILE A 38 -1.82 -8.38 -2.99
CA ILE A 38 -0.48 -7.79 -2.81
C ILE A 38 -0.36 -6.46 -3.57
N ASN A 39 -0.97 -6.36 -4.75
CA ASN A 39 -0.93 -5.13 -5.57
C ASN A 39 -1.89 -4.02 -5.09
N MET A 40 -2.72 -4.24 -4.07
CA MET A 40 -3.46 -3.15 -3.45
C MET A 40 -2.48 -2.12 -2.86
N PRO A 41 -2.66 -0.79 -3.10
CA PRO A 41 -1.68 0.23 -2.69
C PRO A 41 -1.30 0.17 -1.21
N ALA A 42 -2.26 -0.07 -0.33
CA ALA A 42 -2.03 -0.20 1.09
C ALA A 42 -1.16 -1.41 1.46
N ASN A 43 -1.43 -2.56 0.85
CA ASN A 43 -0.66 -3.78 1.09
C ASN A 43 0.75 -3.67 0.50
N LYS A 44 0.86 -3.03 -0.67
CA LYS A 44 2.16 -2.74 -1.28
C LYS A 44 3.00 -1.81 -0.40
N ALA A 45 2.42 -0.75 0.16
CA ALA A 45 3.12 0.15 1.08
C ALA A 45 3.63 -0.61 2.32
N LYS A 46 2.77 -1.42 2.95
CA LYS A 46 3.15 -2.25 4.10
C LYS A 46 4.25 -3.25 3.74
N LEU A 47 4.14 -3.94 2.61
CA LEU A 47 5.13 -4.92 2.17
C LEU A 47 6.48 -4.27 1.93
N VAL A 48 6.50 -3.13 1.25
CA VAL A 48 7.72 -2.37 0.96
C VAL A 48 8.41 -1.93 2.25
N LEU A 49 7.65 -1.37 3.20
CA LEU A 49 8.21 -0.96 4.49
C LEU A 49 8.67 -2.16 5.33
N ASN A 50 7.94 -3.28 5.33
CA ASN A 50 8.39 -4.48 6.06
C ASN A 50 9.70 -5.05 5.53
N LEU A 51 9.99 -4.89 4.24
CA LEU A 51 11.21 -5.42 3.62
C LEU A 51 12.40 -4.45 3.69
N TRP A 52 12.16 -3.13 3.65
CA TRP A 52 13.19 -2.11 3.49
C TRP A 52 12.97 -0.89 4.40
N HIS A 53 12.47 -1.12 5.62
CA HIS A 53 12.20 -0.07 6.61
C HIS A 53 13.40 0.86 6.83
N ASP A 54 14.56 0.27 7.13
CA ASP A 54 15.77 1.01 7.47
C ASP A 54 16.29 1.85 6.31
N ASP A 55 16.13 1.35 5.07
CA ASP A 55 16.51 2.10 3.86
C ASP A 55 15.63 3.34 3.68
N PHE A 56 14.30 3.19 3.91
CA PHE A 56 13.37 4.32 3.83
C PHE A 56 13.57 5.32 4.97
N GLU A 57 13.86 4.86 6.18
CA GLU A 57 14.19 5.75 7.29
C GLU A 57 15.46 6.54 7.01
N ALA A 58 16.54 5.88 6.58
CA ALA A 58 17.80 6.54 6.23
C ALA A 58 17.63 7.55 5.10
N ASN A 59 16.88 7.19 4.04
CA ASN A 59 16.59 8.09 2.93
C ASN A 59 15.76 9.30 3.37
N SER A 60 14.79 9.10 4.27
CA SER A 60 13.94 10.18 4.81
C SER A 60 14.76 11.14 5.67
N ILE A 61 15.63 10.64 6.53
CA ILE A 61 16.54 11.46 7.33
C ILE A 61 17.48 12.25 6.41
N SER A 62 18.03 11.63 5.39
CA SER A 62 18.89 12.28 4.39
C SER A 62 18.15 13.39 3.66
N ALA A 63 16.89 13.17 3.28
CA ALA A 63 16.04 14.17 2.65
C ALA A 63 15.83 15.38 3.56
N LEU A 64 15.45 15.16 4.83
CA LEU A 64 15.22 16.23 5.79
C LEU A 64 16.48 17.07 6.07
N GLN A 65 17.65 16.47 5.98
CA GLN A 65 18.94 17.15 6.17
C GLN A 65 19.45 17.86 4.91
N ASN A 66 18.65 17.92 3.83
CA ASN A 66 19.06 18.42 2.52
C ASN A 66 20.33 17.75 1.98
N SER A 67 20.55 16.48 2.34
CA SER A 67 21.64 15.64 1.86
C SER A 67 21.17 14.79 0.66
N ASN A 68 22.03 13.94 0.13
CA ASN A 68 21.77 13.13 -1.04
C ASN A 68 20.70 12.05 -0.75
N ALA A 69 19.43 12.40 -0.85
CA ALA A 69 18.34 11.44 -0.81
C ALA A 69 18.04 10.91 -2.21
N ASP A 70 17.71 9.63 -2.29
CA ASP A 70 17.32 9.00 -3.54
C ASP A 70 15.88 9.39 -3.91
N ASP A 71 15.69 9.92 -5.12
CA ASP A 71 14.37 10.24 -5.67
C ASP A 71 13.49 9.00 -5.88
N LYS A 72 14.12 7.83 -5.97
CA LYS A 72 13.44 6.55 -6.15
C LYS A 72 14.17 5.45 -5.40
N LEU A 73 13.50 4.84 -4.43
CA LEU A 73 14.03 3.76 -3.61
C LEU A 73 13.11 2.53 -3.70
N HIS A 74 13.67 1.36 -4.02
CA HIS A 74 12.93 0.09 -4.17
C HIS A 74 11.66 0.17 -5.05
N GLY A 75 11.71 1.01 -6.09
CA GLY A 75 10.60 1.20 -7.03
C GLY A 75 9.50 2.17 -6.55
N VAL A 76 9.67 2.77 -5.36
CA VAL A 76 8.80 3.80 -4.81
C VAL A 76 9.44 5.18 -5.03
N ARG A 77 8.63 6.15 -5.46
CA ARG A 77 9.10 7.50 -5.76
C ARG A 77 8.99 8.37 -4.51
N LEU A 78 10.06 9.12 -4.23
CA LEU A 78 10.03 10.23 -3.28
C LEU A 78 9.27 11.41 -3.93
N ASP A 79 8.19 11.86 -3.31
CA ASP A 79 7.43 13.02 -3.79
C ASP A 79 8.04 14.34 -3.31
N GLY A 80 8.58 14.36 -2.11
CA GLY A 80 9.22 15.52 -1.52
C GLY A 80 9.05 15.61 0.00
N ILE A 81 9.47 16.75 0.52
CA ILE A 81 9.36 17.14 1.92
C ILE A 81 8.26 18.19 2.02
N PHE A 82 7.28 17.95 2.87
CA PHE A 82 6.16 18.84 3.09
C PHE A 82 6.15 19.33 4.55
N LYS A 83 6.38 20.63 4.73
CA LYS A 83 6.34 21.28 6.04
C LYS A 83 4.91 21.70 6.37
N SER A 84 4.54 21.65 7.65
CA SER A 84 3.27 22.20 8.12
C SER A 84 3.21 23.71 7.90
N GLN A 85 2.10 24.21 7.41
CA GLN A 85 1.87 25.65 7.27
C GLN A 85 1.35 26.28 8.59
N ALA A 86 0.95 25.46 9.54
CA ALA A 86 0.31 25.91 10.78
C ALA A 86 1.30 26.41 11.85
N SER A 87 2.60 26.12 11.71
CA SER A 87 3.60 26.47 12.72
C SER A 87 4.82 27.10 12.06
N GLU A 88 5.03 28.37 12.32
CA GLU A 88 6.27 29.07 11.94
C GLU A 88 7.52 28.55 12.68
N SER A 89 7.31 27.80 13.75
CA SER A 89 8.37 27.27 14.64
C SER A 89 8.72 25.80 14.39
N ASP A 90 7.86 25.03 13.69
CA ASP A 90 8.11 23.62 13.40
C ASP A 90 8.88 23.48 12.10
N GLU A 91 10.19 23.31 12.21
CA GLU A 91 11.06 22.99 11.07
C GLU A 91 10.85 21.53 10.57
N THR A 92 10.12 20.72 11.33
CA THR A 92 9.91 19.30 11.03
C THR A 92 8.84 19.12 9.95
N GLY A 93 9.27 18.66 8.78
CA GLY A 93 8.40 18.26 7.68
C GLY A 93 8.20 16.74 7.65
N ILE A 94 7.19 16.29 6.95
CA ILE A 94 7.06 14.88 6.57
C ILE A 94 7.77 14.61 5.26
N VAL A 95 8.32 13.40 5.09
CA VAL A 95 8.91 12.94 3.82
C VAL A 95 7.93 11.95 3.17
N GLN A 96 7.39 12.32 2.02
CA GLN A 96 6.32 11.59 1.37
C GLN A 96 6.80 10.76 0.20
N TYR A 97 6.29 9.54 0.11
CA TYR A 97 6.57 8.56 -0.94
C TYR A 97 5.28 8.12 -1.64
N THR A 98 5.24 8.16 -2.97
CA THR A 98 4.11 7.67 -3.76
C THR A 98 4.33 6.24 -4.22
N VAL A 99 3.39 5.36 -3.87
CA VAL A 99 3.32 3.96 -4.32
C VAL A 99 2.50 3.85 -5.59
N ASN A 100 1.37 4.56 -5.66
CA ASN A 100 0.45 4.60 -6.81
C ASN A 100 -0.24 5.96 -6.92
N ALA A 101 -0.51 6.37 -8.17
CA ALA A 101 -1.32 7.55 -8.46
C ALA A 101 -2.23 7.27 -9.66
N TYR A 102 -3.46 7.76 -9.62
CA TYR A 102 -4.46 7.61 -10.69
C TYR A 102 -5.15 8.95 -10.94
N GLY A 103 -5.40 9.27 -12.20
CA GLY A 103 -6.08 10.51 -12.60
C GLY A 103 -5.12 11.65 -12.94
N LEU A 104 -5.65 12.86 -12.95
CA LEU A 104 -4.89 14.08 -13.21
C LEU A 104 -4.30 14.65 -11.92
N PRO A 105 -3.23 15.44 -11.97
CA PRO A 105 -2.61 16.01 -10.78
C PRO A 105 -3.56 16.79 -9.86
N SER A 106 -4.57 17.46 -10.43
CA SER A 106 -5.57 18.25 -9.70
C SER A 106 -6.91 17.54 -9.46
N ALA A 107 -7.08 16.31 -9.94
CA ALA A 107 -8.32 15.54 -9.84
C ALA A 107 -8.00 14.04 -9.86
N GLY A 108 -7.18 13.62 -8.95
CA GLY A 108 -6.65 12.27 -8.89
C GLY A 108 -6.74 11.61 -7.52
N ALA A 109 -6.39 10.35 -7.48
CA ALA A 109 -6.23 9.60 -6.24
C ALA A 109 -4.76 9.18 -6.08
N TYR A 110 -4.20 9.51 -4.93
CA TYR A 110 -2.81 9.29 -4.57
C TYR A 110 -2.72 8.33 -3.39
N TYR A 111 -1.76 7.42 -3.45
CA TYR A 111 -1.58 6.36 -2.47
C TYR A 111 -0.10 6.20 -2.19
N GLY A 112 0.26 6.16 -0.92
CA GLY A 112 1.64 5.96 -0.54
C GLY A 112 1.83 5.89 0.97
N PHE A 113 3.00 6.27 1.41
CA PHE A 113 3.33 6.41 2.82
C PHE A 113 4.22 7.62 3.03
N TYR A 114 4.31 8.07 4.26
CA TYR A 114 5.22 9.14 4.64
C TYR A 114 5.94 8.79 5.94
N TYR A 115 7.13 9.35 6.08
CA TYR A 115 7.91 9.37 7.30
C TYR A 115 7.57 10.65 8.07
N SER A 116 7.21 10.52 9.33
CA SER A 116 6.96 11.61 10.27
C SER A 116 8.01 11.52 11.39
N PRO A 117 8.97 12.45 11.47
CA PRO A 117 10.03 12.40 12.49
C PRO A 117 9.49 12.37 13.92
N ASP A 118 8.40 13.10 14.17
CA ASP A 118 7.77 13.25 15.47
C ASP A 118 6.75 12.14 15.78
N ASP A 119 6.61 11.16 14.86
CA ASP A 119 5.66 10.07 14.95
C ASP A 119 4.19 10.52 15.07
N GLU A 120 3.86 11.64 14.43
CA GLU A 120 2.52 12.21 14.41
C GLU A 120 1.83 12.02 13.05
N PRO A 121 0.51 11.78 13.03
CA PRO A 121 -0.25 11.67 11.79
C PRO A 121 -0.36 13.02 11.08
N ALA A 122 -0.31 12.99 9.75
CA ALA A 122 -0.46 14.16 8.89
C ALA A 122 -1.44 13.89 7.74
N ALA A 123 -2.01 14.93 7.18
CA ALA A 123 -2.74 14.87 5.93
C ALA A 123 -1.78 14.76 4.74
N TYR A 124 -2.32 14.45 3.56
CA TYR A 124 -1.56 14.45 2.31
C TYR A 124 -0.81 15.78 2.11
N GLN A 125 0.48 15.71 1.78
CA GLN A 125 1.36 16.87 1.63
C GLN A 125 1.38 17.79 2.87
N ASN A 126 1.12 17.24 4.03
CA ASN A 126 1.07 17.97 5.30
C ASN A 126 0.16 19.22 5.27
N ILE A 127 -0.95 19.13 4.53
CA ILE A 127 -1.95 20.20 4.44
C ILE A 127 -2.50 20.47 5.84
N ASP A 128 -2.49 21.74 6.25
CA ASP A 128 -3.08 22.17 7.50
C ASP A 128 -4.61 21.97 7.48
N CYS A 129 -5.07 20.91 8.10
CA CYS A 129 -6.47 20.57 8.27
C CYS A 129 -6.69 19.75 9.53
N ARG A 130 -7.93 19.72 9.99
CA ARG A 130 -8.29 18.90 11.14
C ARG A 130 -8.28 17.42 10.75
N LEU A 131 -7.46 16.64 11.46
CA LEU A 131 -7.53 15.19 11.42
C LEU A 131 -8.63 14.70 12.38
N MET A 132 -9.51 13.86 11.89
CA MET A 132 -10.58 13.23 12.67
C MET A 132 -10.20 11.76 12.88
N GLU A 133 -10.04 11.37 14.13
CA GLU A 133 -9.75 9.98 14.48
C GLU A 133 -10.94 9.09 14.06
N ASP A 134 -10.64 8.03 13.31
CA ASP A 134 -11.61 7.10 12.72
C ASP A 134 -11.14 5.65 12.99
N GLY A 135 -11.02 5.32 14.27
CA GLY A 135 -10.54 4.03 14.76
C GLY A 135 -9.07 4.00 15.19
N ASP A 136 -8.58 2.83 15.54
CA ASP A 136 -7.24 2.63 16.09
C ASP A 136 -6.14 3.05 15.11
N ASN A 137 -5.40 4.10 15.45
CA ASN A 137 -4.30 4.63 14.67
C ASN A 137 -4.68 4.99 13.22
N ARG A 138 -5.92 5.45 13.03
CA ARG A 138 -6.46 5.88 11.73
C ARG A 138 -7.13 7.23 11.86
N TRP A 139 -6.90 8.10 10.87
CA TRP A 139 -7.46 9.45 10.79
C TRP A 139 -8.00 9.71 9.39
N SER A 140 -9.10 10.43 9.32
CA SER A 140 -9.66 10.97 8.08
C SER A 140 -9.54 12.49 8.09
N TRP A 141 -9.52 13.09 6.90
CA TRP A 141 -9.47 14.53 6.72
C TRP A 141 -10.25 14.96 5.47
N ASN A 142 -10.69 16.22 5.49
CA ASN A 142 -11.36 16.87 4.35
C ASN A 142 -10.99 18.37 4.37
N LYS A 143 -10.61 18.92 3.21
CA LYS A 143 -10.32 20.33 3.02
C LYS A 143 -10.47 20.73 1.56
N ASP A 144 -11.24 21.79 1.28
CA ASP A 144 -11.35 22.44 -0.03
C ASP A 144 -11.69 21.49 -1.20
N GLY A 145 -12.54 20.48 -0.95
CA GLY A 145 -12.92 19.45 -1.92
C GLY A 145 -11.97 18.25 -1.99
N ALA A 146 -10.79 18.36 -1.42
CA ALA A 146 -9.89 17.22 -1.25
C ALA A 146 -10.23 16.45 0.04
N SER A 147 -9.99 15.15 0.04
CA SER A 147 -10.23 14.29 1.20
C SER A 147 -9.24 13.13 1.24
N GLY A 148 -9.07 12.55 2.41
CA GLY A 148 -8.21 11.41 2.53
C GLY A 148 -8.26 10.70 3.88
N VAL A 149 -7.45 9.67 3.96
CA VAL A 149 -7.22 8.93 5.19
C VAL A 149 -5.74 8.71 5.38
N THR A 150 -5.31 8.71 6.63
CA THR A 150 -3.98 8.27 7.04
C THR A 150 -4.10 7.25 8.16
N TYR A 151 -3.17 6.31 8.24
CA TYR A 151 -3.08 5.38 9.36
C TYR A 151 -1.64 4.93 9.58
N LYS A 152 -1.31 4.65 10.82
CA LYS A 152 0.02 4.20 11.21
C LYS A 152 0.31 2.80 10.66
N ILE A 153 1.45 2.62 10.01
CA ILE A 153 1.95 1.31 9.55
C ILE A 153 2.90 0.72 10.59
N CYS A 154 3.89 1.51 10.98
CA CYS A 154 4.89 1.21 12.00
C CYS A 154 5.42 2.53 12.57
N ASP A 155 6.41 2.50 13.46
CA ASP A 155 6.96 3.70 14.08
C ASP A 155 7.45 4.69 13.02
N LYS A 156 6.98 5.93 13.14
CA LYS A 156 7.23 7.07 12.24
C LYS A 156 6.73 6.91 10.81
N PHE A 157 6.15 5.78 10.42
CA PHE A 157 5.63 5.56 9.08
C PHE A 157 4.12 5.41 9.06
N TYR A 158 3.49 6.20 8.19
CA TYR A 158 2.05 6.27 8.00
C TYR A 158 1.69 6.06 6.54
N TYR A 159 0.66 5.26 6.29
CA TYR A 159 0.03 5.17 4.97
C TYR A 159 -0.86 6.39 4.75
N TYR A 160 -0.97 6.82 3.50
CA TYR A 160 -2.00 7.78 3.10
C TYR A 160 -2.74 7.34 1.85
N LYS A 161 -4.01 7.76 1.78
CA LYS A 161 -4.81 7.84 0.56
C LYS A 161 -5.37 9.24 0.50
N ALA A 162 -5.18 9.92 -0.64
CA ALA A 162 -5.75 11.23 -0.91
C ALA A 162 -6.56 11.20 -2.20
N VAL A 163 -7.64 11.96 -2.24
CA VAL A 163 -8.47 12.23 -3.42
C VAL A 163 -8.57 13.75 -3.54
N LEU A 164 -8.14 14.27 -4.70
CA LEU A 164 -8.12 15.70 -5.02
C LEU A 164 -9.19 16.05 -6.04
#